data_4d2d048bfa1ba2e6866461651dfb7c5c
#
_entry.id   4d2d048bfa1ba2e6866461651dfb7c5c
#
_cell.length_a   1.000
_cell.length_b   1.000
_cell.length_c   1.000
_cell.angle_alpha   90.00
_cell.angle_beta   90.00
_cell.angle_gamma   90.00
#
_symmetry.space_group_name_H-M   'P 1'
#
loop_
_entity.id
_entity.type
_entity.pdbx_description
1 polymer ?
#
loop_
_entity_poly.entity_id
_entity_poly.type
_entity_poly.pdbx_seq_one_letter_code
_entity_poly.pdbx_strand_id
1 'polypeptide(L)'
;MRRCSPQPLPPLSTVIQRYGLVRHGAWLAGDGFDFGPSSEDSRLDELRQRHGVSEDQARAVLAIVSLYGRQTEKVDDLVSLLSTPIVAYAVLDELDLDPDDADKLRKFAEFIEPAVAPRARPAARWLAAKAAHELSGDLIAAEKTLLEAEKLGPTSLVLLDLAEYASERGDAVRGLALAQRAGLTAGHPLFRLLKQFQPQPRPELGRNKPCWCGSGRKCKVCHLNSEQLPLDVRAAWLYQKAGMHLDQDLLIELATERSRHSGTWMQALNDPLINDVALFQGGAFAAFLVTRGALLPADERLLGEQWTLIERSVFEIQRVRAGIGLTVRDLRTGDTHDVRERAASRQLTAGSLVCARIVPAGDTMQIFGGLEPIGLRERDELIKLLDNDPDPVELVAFLTARFAPPKLVNTEGDPLAMCSATLSVTDTLSEALDGAYERAEDGAPEWLDLDGDDHVRARIRLDGPAAYRDQQRKSTRPHS
;
A
#
# COMPACT_ATOMS: atom_id res chain seq x y z
N MET A 1 5.77 -38.87 -20.84
CA MET A 1 6.33 -38.02 -19.78
C MET A 1 5.31 -37.89 -18.66
N ARG A 2 5.58 -38.47 -17.48
CA ARG A 2 4.70 -38.34 -16.31
C ARG A 2 4.85 -36.92 -15.80
N ARG A 3 3.74 -36.13 -15.73
CA ARG A 3 3.70 -34.86 -15.05
C ARG A 3 3.83 -35.10 -13.56
N CYS A 4 4.98 -34.77 -12.97
CA CYS A 4 5.11 -34.68 -11.52
C CYS A 4 4.24 -33.46 -11.11
N SER A 5 3.12 -33.72 -10.44
CA SER A 5 2.44 -32.66 -9.69
C SER A 5 3.41 -32.15 -8.62
N PRO A 6 3.63 -30.85 -8.47
CA PRO A 6 4.44 -30.34 -7.38
C PRO A 6 3.78 -30.74 -6.08
N GLN A 7 4.44 -31.57 -5.27
CA GLN A 7 4.00 -31.80 -3.91
C GLN A 7 4.14 -30.48 -3.14
N PRO A 8 3.14 -30.10 -2.34
CA PRO A 8 3.26 -28.91 -1.50
C PRO A 8 4.49 -29.06 -0.60
N LEU A 9 5.29 -28.00 -0.53
CA LEU A 9 6.44 -27.97 0.37
C LEU A 9 5.97 -28.20 1.81
N PRO A 10 6.68 -29.01 2.59
CA PRO A 10 6.33 -29.22 4.00
C PRO A 10 6.47 -27.87 4.76
N PRO A 11 5.69 -27.65 5.82
CA PRO A 11 5.86 -26.49 6.68
C PRO A 11 7.31 -26.31 7.12
N LEU A 12 7.77 -25.06 7.19
CA LEU A 12 9.16 -24.74 7.55
C LEU A 12 9.59 -25.36 8.88
N SER A 13 8.69 -25.40 9.87
CA SER A 13 8.88 -26.07 11.15
C SER A 13 9.22 -27.57 11.00
N THR A 14 8.59 -28.26 10.05
CA THR A 14 8.86 -29.67 9.74
C THR A 14 10.24 -29.85 9.12
N VAL A 15 10.66 -28.91 8.26
CA VAL A 15 11.99 -28.90 7.66
C VAL A 15 13.06 -28.69 8.73
N ILE A 16 12.87 -27.69 9.61
CA ILE A 16 13.76 -27.38 10.72
C ILE A 16 13.98 -28.63 11.60
N GLN A 17 12.89 -29.26 12.06
CA GLN A 17 12.97 -30.46 12.89
C GLN A 17 13.63 -31.64 12.18
N ARG A 18 13.26 -31.87 10.92
CA ARG A 18 13.74 -33.00 10.15
C ARG A 18 15.26 -32.98 9.88
N TYR A 19 15.81 -31.79 9.69
CA TYR A 19 17.22 -31.60 9.36
C TYR A 19 18.05 -31.06 10.54
N GLY A 20 17.47 -30.96 11.74
CA GLY A 20 18.16 -30.44 12.94
C GLY A 20 18.70 -29.03 12.75
N LEU A 21 17.94 -28.17 12.01
CA LEU A 21 18.36 -26.81 11.74
C LEU A 21 18.07 -25.93 12.94
N VAL A 22 18.96 -24.98 13.22
CA VAL A 22 18.79 -23.92 14.20
C VAL A 22 18.65 -22.60 13.45
N ARG A 23 17.73 -21.76 13.90
CA ARG A 23 17.51 -20.44 13.31
C ARG A 23 18.55 -19.45 13.86
N HIS A 24 19.27 -18.80 12.96
CA HIS A 24 20.22 -17.72 13.24
C HIS A 24 19.80 -16.46 12.45
N GLY A 25 18.89 -15.66 13.01
CA GLY A 25 18.29 -14.53 12.30
C GLY A 25 17.49 -14.99 11.07
N ALA A 26 17.79 -14.47 9.91
CA ALA A 26 17.18 -14.87 8.63
C ALA A 26 17.70 -16.23 8.08
N TRP A 27 18.70 -16.85 8.73
CA TRP A 27 19.34 -18.08 8.25
C TRP A 27 18.95 -19.31 9.05
N LEU A 28 18.86 -20.44 8.36
CA LEU A 28 18.73 -21.77 8.97
C LEU A 28 20.03 -22.53 8.70
N ALA A 29 20.71 -22.97 9.74
CA ALA A 29 21.93 -23.75 9.65
C ALA A 29 21.89 -24.96 10.57
N GLY A 30 22.72 -25.98 10.32
CA GLY A 30 22.89 -27.11 11.23
C GLY A 30 23.42 -26.66 12.58
N ASP A 31 23.07 -27.40 13.63
CA ASP A 31 23.62 -27.16 14.98
C ASP A 31 25.15 -27.23 14.96
N GLY A 32 25.84 -26.19 15.47
CA GLY A 32 27.29 -26.07 15.44
C GLY A 32 27.90 -25.58 14.12
N PHE A 33 27.09 -25.09 13.16
CA PHE A 33 27.64 -24.48 11.95
C PHE A 33 28.39 -23.19 12.30
N ASP A 34 29.70 -23.20 12.06
CA ASP A 34 30.56 -22.03 12.27
C ASP A 34 30.50 -21.11 11.03
N PHE A 35 29.85 -19.98 11.20
CA PHE A 35 29.85 -18.90 10.19
C PHE A 35 31.18 -18.11 10.26
N GLY A 36 32.34 -18.69 10.22
CA GLY A 36 33.67 -18.10 10.37
C GLY A 36 33.87 -16.64 9.85
N PRO A 37 35.08 -16.08 9.90
CA PRO A 37 35.34 -14.65 9.59
C PRO A 37 34.83 -14.18 8.23
N SER A 38 34.79 -15.06 7.23
CA SER A 38 34.19 -14.77 5.90
C SER A 38 32.67 -14.66 5.93
N SER A 39 31.99 -15.14 6.98
CA SER A 39 30.55 -15.00 7.16
C SER A 39 30.15 -13.68 7.78
N GLU A 40 31.00 -13.06 8.57
CA GLU A 40 30.73 -11.75 9.18
C GLU A 40 30.79 -10.64 8.12
N ASP A 41 31.79 -10.67 7.24
CA ASP A 41 31.91 -9.72 6.14
C ASP A 41 30.72 -9.85 5.16
N SER A 42 30.32 -11.11 4.84
CA SER A 42 29.14 -11.36 4.00
C SER A 42 27.85 -10.85 4.65
N ARG A 43 27.73 -10.99 5.98
CA ARG A 43 26.56 -10.51 6.73
C ARG A 43 26.53 -8.98 6.84
N LEU A 44 27.68 -8.35 6.95
CA LEU A 44 27.80 -6.87 6.88
C LEU A 44 27.37 -6.34 5.51
N ASP A 45 27.83 -6.98 4.43
CA ASP A 45 27.44 -6.59 3.08
C ASP A 45 25.94 -6.82 2.81
N GLU A 46 25.36 -7.91 3.32
CA GLU A 46 23.93 -8.16 3.24
C GLU A 46 23.12 -7.07 3.96
N LEU A 47 23.49 -6.70 5.19
CA LEU A 47 22.83 -5.62 5.94
C LEU A 47 22.96 -4.28 5.22
N ARG A 48 24.11 -3.99 4.65
CA ARG A 48 24.33 -2.77 3.88
C ARG A 48 23.44 -2.69 2.65
N GLN A 49 23.27 -3.80 1.94
CA GLN A 49 22.38 -3.88 0.77
C GLN A 49 20.90 -3.82 1.16
N ARG A 50 20.49 -4.56 2.19
CA ARG A 50 19.08 -4.64 2.64
C ARG A 50 18.58 -3.32 3.20
N HIS A 51 19.36 -2.68 4.08
CA HIS A 51 18.92 -1.50 4.82
C HIS A 51 19.51 -0.18 4.29
N GLY A 52 20.40 -0.21 3.30
CA GLY A 52 21.07 0.99 2.78
C GLY A 52 21.97 1.68 3.81
N VAL A 53 22.54 0.95 4.77
CA VAL A 53 23.38 1.47 5.86
C VAL A 53 24.86 1.49 5.48
N SER A 54 25.63 2.37 6.12
CA SER A 54 27.09 2.37 6.01
C SER A 54 27.70 1.15 6.73
N GLU A 55 28.98 0.86 6.50
CA GLU A 55 29.67 -0.24 7.15
C GLU A 55 29.67 -0.11 8.69
N ASP A 56 29.95 1.08 9.23
CA ASP A 56 29.90 1.33 10.67
C ASP A 56 28.49 1.15 11.25
N GLN A 57 27.46 1.56 10.49
CA GLN A 57 26.07 1.35 10.87
C GLN A 57 25.68 -0.12 10.84
N ALA A 58 26.13 -0.88 9.82
CA ALA A 58 25.90 -2.32 9.76
C ALA A 58 26.57 -3.05 10.94
N ARG A 59 27.80 -2.68 11.29
CA ARG A 59 28.47 -3.19 12.51
C ARG A 59 27.68 -2.89 13.78
N ALA A 60 27.11 -1.69 13.89
CA ALA A 60 26.28 -1.33 15.02
C ALA A 60 25.00 -2.17 15.08
N VAL A 61 24.33 -2.41 13.95
CA VAL A 61 23.15 -3.30 13.88
C VAL A 61 23.53 -4.70 14.38
N LEU A 62 24.61 -5.30 13.84
CA LEU A 62 25.07 -6.63 14.28
C LEU A 62 25.41 -6.66 15.77
N ALA A 63 26.09 -5.65 16.29
CA ALA A 63 26.44 -5.56 17.72
C ALA A 63 25.20 -5.50 18.60
N ILE A 64 24.18 -4.70 18.22
CA ILE A 64 22.93 -4.55 18.97
C ILE A 64 22.11 -5.85 18.93
N VAL A 65 21.95 -6.47 17.77
CA VAL A 65 21.22 -7.74 17.59
C VAL A 65 21.90 -8.86 18.38
N SER A 66 23.23 -8.96 18.33
CA SER A 66 23.99 -9.95 19.10
C SER A 66 23.85 -9.73 20.62
N LEU A 67 23.87 -8.47 21.05
CA LEU A 67 23.68 -8.09 22.45
C LEU A 67 22.28 -8.44 22.96
N TYR A 68 21.24 -8.25 22.12
CA TYR A 68 19.87 -8.66 22.43
C TYR A 68 19.77 -10.15 22.74
N GLY A 69 20.48 -11.00 21.98
CA GLY A 69 20.51 -12.44 22.23
C GLY A 69 21.20 -12.85 23.54
N ARG A 70 22.18 -12.06 23.99
CA ARG A 70 23.08 -12.46 25.10
C ARG A 70 22.88 -11.69 26.42
N GLN A 71 22.47 -10.43 26.38
CA GLN A 71 22.12 -9.50 27.49
C GLN A 71 23.06 -9.49 28.73
N THR A 72 24.18 -10.18 28.66
CA THR A 72 25.14 -10.34 29.80
C THR A 72 26.50 -9.71 29.48
N GLU A 73 26.70 -9.23 28.28
CA GLU A 73 27.96 -8.65 27.81
C GLU A 73 28.02 -7.13 28.07
N LYS A 74 29.23 -6.60 28.09
CA LYS A 74 29.43 -5.17 28.22
C LYS A 74 28.89 -4.48 26.93
N VAL A 75 28.13 -3.42 27.14
CA VAL A 75 27.58 -2.62 26.05
C VAL A 75 28.71 -1.88 25.33
N ASP A 76 28.84 -2.11 24.02
CA ASP A 76 29.79 -1.42 23.14
C ASP A 76 29.32 0.01 22.87
N ASP A 77 30.26 0.91 22.59
CA ASP A 77 29.97 2.29 22.18
C ASP A 77 29.17 2.36 20.86
N LEU A 78 29.29 1.35 19.99
CA LEU A 78 28.48 1.17 18.77
C LEU A 78 26.98 1.18 19.04
N VAL A 79 26.51 0.70 20.22
CA VAL A 79 25.10 0.73 20.60
C VAL A 79 24.54 2.16 20.66
N SER A 80 25.40 3.17 20.86
CA SER A 80 25.01 4.58 20.81
C SER A 80 24.53 5.03 19.43
N LEU A 81 24.86 4.28 18.34
CA LEU A 81 24.34 4.52 16.99
C LEU A 81 22.85 4.17 16.85
N LEU A 82 22.24 3.52 17.83
CA LEU A 82 20.78 3.34 17.92
C LEU A 82 20.04 4.70 17.86
N SER A 83 20.67 5.82 18.19
CA SER A 83 20.09 7.15 18.01
C SER A 83 19.90 7.57 16.54
N THR A 84 20.50 6.84 15.60
CA THR A 84 20.38 7.08 14.17
C THR A 84 19.18 6.32 13.64
N PRO A 85 18.16 6.96 13.00
CA PRO A 85 16.92 6.32 12.60
C PRO A 85 17.11 5.06 11.76
N ILE A 86 17.96 5.11 10.75
CA ILE A 86 18.21 3.98 9.86
C ILE A 86 18.76 2.76 10.62
N VAL A 87 19.60 2.96 11.63
CA VAL A 87 20.13 1.88 12.48
C VAL A 87 19.02 1.32 13.37
N ALA A 88 18.20 2.20 13.97
CA ALA A 88 17.12 1.76 14.85
C ALA A 88 16.06 0.91 14.14
N TYR A 89 15.66 1.32 12.93
CA TYR A 89 14.72 0.54 12.12
C TYR A 89 15.34 -0.77 11.61
N ALA A 90 16.62 -0.74 11.17
CA ALA A 90 17.32 -1.96 10.78
C ALA A 90 17.45 -2.96 11.95
N VAL A 91 17.67 -2.49 13.17
CA VAL A 91 17.69 -3.35 14.36
C VAL A 91 16.33 -4.00 14.60
N LEU A 92 15.23 -3.25 14.51
CA LEU A 92 13.88 -3.84 14.67
C LEU A 92 13.57 -4.90 13.62
N ASP A 93 13.92 -4.64 12.35
CA ASP A 93 13.72 -5.57 11.25
C ASP A 93 14.55 -6.85 11.43
N GLU A 94 15.82 -6.73 11.81
CA GLU A 94 16.70 -7.88 12.04
C GLU A 94 16.37 -8.69 13.31
N LEU A 95 15.65 -8.09 14.28
CA LEU A 95 15.20 -8.81 15.48
C LEU A 95 14.01 -9.73 15.20
N ASP A 96 13.24 -9.48 14.12
CA ASP A 96 12.10 -10.30 13.70
C ASP A 96 11.20 -10.69 14.90
N LEU A 97 10.64 -9.66 15.55
CA LEU A 97 10.00 -9.78 16.86
C LEU A 97 8.54 -10.23 16.75
N ASP A 98 8.19 -11.20 17.57
CA ASP A 98 6.81 -11.61 17.79
C ASP A 98 6.20 -10.87 19.01
N PRO A 99 4.85 -10.84 19.17
CA PRO A 99 4.21 -10.28 20.37
C PRO A 99 4.74 -10.86 21.68
N ASP A 100 5.13 -12.11 21.71
CA ASP A 100 5.70 -12.79 22.88
C ASP A 100 7.08 -12.25 23.29
N ASP A 101 7.79 -11.57 22.39
CA ASP A 101 9.09 -10.94 22.66
C ASP A 101 8.98 -9.58 23.38
N ALA A 102 7.77 -9.03 23.58
CA ALA A 102 7.55 -7.70 24.14
C ALA A 102 8.29 -7.49 25.47
N ASP A 103 8.19 -8.46 26.40
CA ASP A 103 8.84 -8.37 27.72
C ASP A 103 10.37 -8.48 27.64
N LYS A 104 10.88 -9.31 26.74
CA LYS A 104 12.32 -9.47 26.49
C LYS A 104 12.92 -8.20 25.92
N LEU A 105 12.24 -7.57 24.96
CA LEU A 105 12.69 -6.33 24.35
C LEU A 105 12.63 -5.16 25.33
N ARG A 106 11.61 -5.09 26.17
CA ARG A 106 11.52 -4.10 27.26
C ARG A 106 12.72 -4.22 28.21
N LYS A 107 13.04 -5.43 28.68
CA LYS A 107 14.20 -5.69 29.56
C LYS A 107 15.52 -5.33 28.87
N PHE A 108 15.63 -5.61 27.57
CA PHE A 108 16.79 -5.23 26.78
C PHE A 108 16.96 -3.71 26.72
N ALA A 109 15.88 -2.97 26.42
CA ALA A 109 15.90 -1.51 26.39
C ALA A 109 16.30 -0.91 27.74
N GLU A 110 15.75 -1.44 28.86
CA GLU A 110 16.11 -1.07 30.23
C GLU A 110 17.58 -1.37 30.56
N PHE A 111 18.13 -2.46 30.04
CA PHE A 111 19.52 -2.85 30.19
C PHE A 111 20.49 -1.90 29.48
N ILE A 112 20.19 -1.50 28.24
CA ILE A 112 21.08 -0.65 27.45
C ILE A 112 20.95 0.84 27.81
N GLU A 113 19.77 1.32 28.27
CA GLU A 113 19.54 2.76 28.52
C GLU A 113 20.61 3.42 29.42
N PRO A 114 20.99 2.87 30.60
CA PRO A 114 22.01 3.47 31.45
C PRO A 114 23.43 3.35 30.87
N ALA A 115 23.67 2.36 30.00
CA ALA A 115 24.99 2.04 29.47
C ALA A 115 25.37 2.84 28.22
N VAL A 116 24.39 3.34 27.47
CA VAL A 116 24.64 4.16 26.28
C VAL A 116 24.92 5.62 26.64
N ALA A 117 25.56 6.33 25.70
CA ALA A 117 25.81 7.76 25.85
C ALA A 117 24.49 8.53 26.10
N PRO A 118 24.50 9.62 26.93
CA PRO A 118 23.26 10.34 27.27
C PRO A 118 22.39 10.73 26.08
N ARG A 119 23.01 11.11 24.96
CA ARG A 119 22.32 11.45 23.71
C ARG A 119 21.56 10.27 23.06
N ALA A 120 21.95 9.03 23.36
CA ALA A 120 21.34 7.82 22.81
C ALA A 120 20.26 7.21 23.72
N ARG A 121 20.14 7.64 24.98
CA ARG A 121 19.11 7.16 25.93
C ARG A 121 17.68 7.32 25.42
N PRO A 122 17.30 8.43 24.74
CA PRO A 122 15.97 8.54 24.13
C PRO A 122 15.69 7.42 23.13
N ALA A 123 16.69 6.97 22.36
CA ALA A 123 16.52 5.89 21.40
C ALA A 123 16.35 4.51 22.08
N ALA A 124 17.05 4.25 23.17
CA ALA A 124 16.82 3.05 23.97
C ALA A 124 15.39 3.02 24.54
N ARG A 125 14.91 4.16 25.04
CA ARG A 125 13.53 4.30 25.54
C ARG A 125 12.50 4.24 24.41
N TRP A 126 12.82 4.78 23.23
CA TRP A 126 12.01 4.60 22.03
C TRP A 126 11.88 3.12 21.65
N LEU A 127 12.97 2.35 21.72
CA LEU A 127 12.94 0.92 21.46
C LEU A 127 11.98 0.20 22.41
N ALA A 128 11.98 0.57 23.71
CA ALA A 128 11.02 0.04 24.67
C ALA A 128 9.56 0.39 24.30
N ALA A 129 9.31 1.64 23.91
CA ALA A 129 7.98 2.07 23.53
C ALA A 129 7.51 1.38 22.23
N LYS A 130 8.32 1.46 21.17
CA LYS A 130 7.97 0.97 19.83
C LYS A 130 7.69 -0.52 19.80
N ALA A 131 8.59 -1.29 20.38
CA ALA A 131 8.49 -2.74 20.28
C ALA A 131 7.77 -3.35 21.50
N ALA A 132 8.15 -3.02 22.74
CA ALA A 132 7.57 -3.67 23.90
C ALA A 132 6.09 -3.35 24.10
N HIS A 133 5.70 -2.08 24.01
CA HIS A 133 4.31 -1.68 24.24
C HIS A 133 3.43 -1.84 23.00
N GLU A 134 3.95 -1.57 21.79
CA GLU A 134 3.19 -1.78 20.55
C GLU A 134 2.98 -3.26 20.27
N LEU A 135 4.00 -4.13 20.52
CA LEU A 135 3.85 -5.57 20.42
C LEU A 135 2.84 -6.13 21.43
N SER A 136 2.78 -5.56 22.64
CA SER A 136 1.78 -5.96 23.66
C SER A 136 0.40 -5.32 23.44
N GLY A 137 0.25 -4.40 22.48
CA GLY A 137 -0.99 -3.68 22.20
C GLY A 137 -1.30 -2.52 23.15
N ASP A 138 -0.39 -2.18 24.09
CA ASP A 138 -0.59 -1.05 25.03
C ASP A 138 -0.04 0.26 24.46
N LEU A 139 -0.77 0.83 23.48
CA LEU A 139 -0.41 2.10 22.83
C LEU A 139 -0.40 3.29 23.79
N ILE A 140 -1.18 3.25 24.85
CA ILE A 140 -1.22 4.34 25.85
C ILE A 140 0.07 4.34 26.66
N ALA A 141 0.55 3.17 27.06
CA ALA A 141 1.86 3.04 27.72
C ALA A 141 3.01 3.39 26.76
N ALA A 142 2.91 3.00 25.48
CA ALA A 142 3.88 3.37 24.45
C ALA A 142 3.97 4.90 24.27
N GLU A 143 2.83 5.60 24.13
CA GLU A 143 2.78 7.06 24.05
C GLU A 143 3.41 7.73 25.27
N LYS A 144 3.09 7.24 26.47
CA LYS A 144 3.67 7.73 27.73
C LYS A 144 5.19 7.58 27.74
N THR A 145 5.70 6.42 27.32
CA THR A 145 7.14 6.13 27.25
C THR A 145 7.84 7.03 26.22
N LEU A 146 7.23 7.29 25.06
CA LEU A 146 7.72 8.24 24.07
C LEU A 146 7.78 9.67 24.60
N LEU A 147 6.78 10.11 25.38
CA LEU A 147 6.77 11.43 26.03
C LEU A 147 7.88 11.57 27.07
N GLU A 148 8.21 10.49 27.76
CA GLU A 148 9.35 10.45 28.69
C GLU A 148 10.67 10.47 27.93
N ALA A 149 10.77 9.77 26.79
CA ALA A 149 11.93 9.80 25.92
C ALA A 149 12.18 11.21 25.34
N GLU A 150 11.13 11.93 24.92
CA GLU A 150 11.22 13.32 24.46
C GLU A 150 11.85 14.25 25.52
N LYS A 151 11.54 14.05 26.81
CA LYS A 151 12.11 14.83 27.92
C LYS A 151 13.60 14.57 28.12
N LEU A 152 14.08 13.37 27.80
CA LEU A 152 15.51 13.04 27.85
C LEU A 152 16.28 13.68 26.71
N GLY A 153 15.64 13.83 25.54
CA GLY A 153 16.20 14.48 24.36
C GLY A 153 15.34 14.27 23.13
N PRO A 154 15.08 15.31 22.33
CA PRO A 154 14.22 15.22 21.14
C PRO A 154 15.01 14.60 19.98
N THR A 155 15.04 13.27 19.88
CA THR A 155 15.59 12.57 18.70
C THR A 155 14.52 12.50 17.60
N SER A 156 14.94 12.41 16.35
CA SER A 156 14.01 12.28 15.22
C SER A 156 13.10 11.06 15.33
N LEU A 157 13.60 9.92 15.83
CA LEU A 157 12.81 8.71 16.09
C LEU A 157 11.61 8.99 17.00
N VAL A 158 11.89 9.55 18.18
CA VAL A 158 10.87 9.86 19.20
C VAL A 158 9.87 10.89 18.67
N LEU A 159 10.38 11.93 17.97
CA LEU A 159 9.53 12.99 17.43
C LEU A 159 8.63 12.51 16.30
N LEU A 160 9.09 11.56 15.46
CA LEU A 160 8.30 10.98 14.38
C LEU A 160 7.14 10.15 14.93
N ASP A 161 7.40 9.22 15.83
CA ASP A 161 6.34 8.42 16.44
C ASP A 161 5.34 9.32 17.18
N LEU A 162 5.79 10.30 17.96
CA LEU A 162 4.89 11.25 18.62
C LEU A 162 4.07 12.09 17.62
N ALA A 163 4.61 12.38 16.42
CA ALA A 163 3.86 13.08 15.37
C ALA A 163 2.77 12.18 14.79
N GLU A 164 3.02 10.88 14.61
CA GLU A 164 2.02 9.89 14.21
C GLU A 164 0.92 9.75 15.27
N TYR A 165 1.29 9.57 16.55
CA TYR A 165 0.34 9.52 17.64
C TYR A 165 -0.51 10.80 17.74
N ALA A 166 0.08 11.97 17.54
CA ALA A 166 -0.65 13.23 17.48
C ALA A 166 -1.63 13.29 16.29
N SER A 167 -1.23 12.75 15.12
CA SER A 167 -2.12 12.60 13.97
C SER A 167 -3.33 11.72 14.31
N GLU A 168 -3.09 10.55 14.88
CA GLU A 168 -4.15 9.62 15.27
C GLU A 168 -5.10 10.22 16.29
N ARG A 169 -4.59 10.97 17.24
CA ARG A 169 -5.38 11.73 18.22
C ARG A 169 -6.14 12.92 17.64
N GLY A 170 -5.97 13.24 16.34
CA GLY A 170 -6.61 14.38 15.70
C GLY A 170 -5.97 15.72 16.02
N ASP A 171 -4.74 15.75 16.53
CA ASP A 171 -4.00 16.98 16.85
C ASP A 171 -2.96 17.30 15.76
N ALA A 172 -3.45 17.81 14.62
CA ALA A 172 -2.61 18.17 13.48
C ALA A 172 -1.59 19.29 13.81
N VAL A 173 -1.92 20.18 14.72
CA VAL A 173 -1.03 21.30 15.10
C VAL A 173 0.19 20.79 15.83
N ARG A 174 -0.03 19.95 16.85
CA ARG A 174 1.06 19.30 17.58
C ARG A 174 1.85 18.37 16.70
N GLY A 175 1.15 17.52 15.92
CA GLY A 175 1.79 16.56 15.00
C GLY A 175 2.71 17.27 14.00
N LEU A 176 2.24 18.38 13.40
CA LEU A 176 3.05 19.16 12.44
C LEU A 176 4.28 19.80 13.11
N ALA A 177 4.13 20.32 14.32
CA ALA A 177 5.26 20.90 15.06
C ALA A 177 6.32 19.82 15.40
N LEU A 178 5.89 18.61 15.80
CA LEU A 178 6.78 17.46 16.06
C LEU A 178 7.46 16.99 14.77
N ALA A 179 6.71 16.85 13.68
CA ALA A 179 7.23 16.45 12.37
C ALA A 179 8.31 17.45 11.86
N GLN A 180 8.07 18.76 12.01
CA GLN A 180 9.05 19.78 11.65
C GLN A 180 10.34 19.69 12.51
N ARG A 181 10.20 19.48 13.82
CA ARG A 181 11.36 19.27 14.72
C ARG A 181 12.12 17.99 14.39
N ALA A 182 11.42 16.95 13.89
CA ALA A 182 12.03 15.72 13.39
C ALA A 182 12.77 15.91 12.04
N GLY A 183 12.63 17.06 11.40
CA GLY A 183 13.26 17.36 10.10
C GLY A 183 12.41 16.97 8.89
N LEU A 184 11.12 16.60 9.07
CA LEU A 184 10.25 16.29 7.94
C LEU A 184 9.93 17.55 7.12
N THR A 185 9.84 17.37 5.82
CA THR A 185 9.49 18.40 4.83
C THR A 185 8.21 18.06 4.09
N ALA A 186 7.75 18.95 3.22
CA ALA A 186 6.55 18.74 2.38
C ALA A 186 6.61 17.50 1.47
N GLY A 187 7.78 16.91 1.25
CA GLY A 187 7.94 15.65 0.53
C GLY A 187 7.42 14.43 1.31
N HIS A 188 7.39 14.49 2.62
CA HIS A 188 6.99 13.36 3.47
C HIS A 188 5.46 13.22 3.57
N PRO A 189 4.88 11.99 3.43
CA PRO A 189 3.43 11.77 3.49
C PRO A 189 2.79 12.30 4.77
N LEU A 190 3.33 11.97 5.95
CA LEU A 190 2.82 12.41 7.24
C LEU A 190 2.80 13.95 7.35
N PHE A 191 3.83 14.63 6.87
CA PHE A 191 3.87 16.09 6.88
C PHE A 191 2.74 16.70 6.04
N ARG A 192 2.51 16.15 4.83
CA ARG A 192 1.41 16.59 3.95
C ARG A 192 0.05 16.35 4.58
N LEU A 193 -0.14 15.16 5.18
CA LEU A 193 -1.36 14.79 5.88
C LEU A 193 -1.67 15.78 6.99
N LEU A 194 -0.74 16.00 7.91
CA LEU A 194 -0.91 16.93 9.03
C LEU A 194 -1.17 18.37 8.58
N LYS A 195 -0.48 18.82 7.52
CA LYS A 195 -0.69 20.14 6.94
C LYS A 195 -2.08 20.31 6.32
N GLN A 196 -2.59 19.26 5.66
CA GLN A 196 -3.92 19.25 5.04
C GLN A 196 -5.03 19.42 6.08
N PHE A 197 -4.90 18.78 7.24
CA PHE A 197 -5.90 18.79 8.30
C PHE A 197 -5.59 19.78 9.43
N GLN A 198 -4.65 20.69 9.21
CA GLN A 198 -4.41 21.77 10.17
C GLN A 198 -5.62 22.72 10.20
N PRO A 199 -6.18 23.00 11.39
CA PRO A 199 -7.26 23.97 11.53
C PRO A 199 -6.85 25.33 10.96
N GLN A 200 -7.69 25.90 10.10
CA GLN A 200 -7.45 27.23 9.55
C GLN A 200 -7.88 28.28 10.56
N PRO A 201 -7.03 29.27 10.88
CA PRO A 201 -7.44 30.39 11.71
C PRO A 201 -8.67 31.08 11.10
N ARG A 202 -9.66 31.36 11.92
CA ARG A 202 -10.90 32.10 11.55
C ARG A 202 -10.89 33.49 12.16
N PRO A 203 -10.14 34.44 11.59
CA PRO A 203 -9.99 35.79 12.16
C PRO A 203 -11.30 36.57 12.25
N GLU A 204 -12.29 36.21 11.43
CA GLU A 204 -13.63 36.79 11.44
C GLU A 204 -14.47 36.43 12.68
N LEU A 205 -14.10 35.37 13.36
CA LEU A 205 -14.77 34.89 14.57
C LEU A 205 -14.11 35.47 15.82
N GLY A 206 -14.63 36.59 16.30
CA GLY A 206 -14.18 37.19 17.56
C GLY A 206 -14.28 36.20 18.73
N ARG A 207 -13.30 36.18 19.65
CA ARG A 207 -13.19 35.29 20.83
C ARG A 207 -14.48 35.16 21.66
N ASN A 208 -15.29 36.22 21.70
CA ASN A 208 -16.51 36.30 22.49
C ASN A 208 -17.80 36.00 21.71
N LYS A 209 -17.72 35.78 20.38
CA LYS A 209 -18.90 35.44 19.56
C LYS A 209 -19.30 33.96 19.78
N PRO A 210 -20.56 33.59 19.45
CA PRO A 210 -20.97 32.17 19.44
C PRO A 210 -20.03 31.34 18.61
N CYS A 211 -19.73 30.12 19.11
CA CYS A 211 -18.83 29.21 18.41
C CYS A 211 -19.45 28.78 17.08
N TRP A 212 -18.64 28.70 16.07
CA TRP A 212 -19.02 28.24 14.71
C TRP A 212 -19.56 26.82 14.67
N CYS A 213 -19.25 25.99 15.69
CA CYS A 213 -19.71 24.59 15.78
C CYS A 213 -21.21 24.45 16.16
N GLY A 214 -21.93 25.54 16.34
CA GLY A 214 -23.36 25.51 16.73
C GLY A 214 -23.64 25.19 18.19
N SER A 215 -22.61 24.99 19.04
CA SER A 215 -22.79 24.63 20.46
C SER A 215 -23.40 25.70 21.34
N GLY A 216 -23.66 26.89 20.81
CA GLY A 216 -24.16 28.08 21.57
C GLY A 216 -23.14 28.69 22.55
N ARG A 217 -21.96 28.06 22.75
CA ARG A 217 -20.92 28.58 23.63
C ARG A 217 -20.08 29.64 22.94
N LYS A 218 -19.44 30.54 23.73
CA LYS A 218 -18.47 31.50 23.19
C LYS A 218 -17.26 30.77 22.62
N CYS A 219 -16.73 31.23 21.49
CA CYS A 219 -15.59 30.59 20.79
C CYS A 219 -14.39 30.36 21.74
N LYS A 220 -14.05 31.33 22.60
CA LYS A 220 -12.95 31.23 23.58
C LYS A 220 -13.09 30.10 24.59
N VAL A 221 -14.30 29.63 24.86
CA VAL A 221 -14.59 28.56 25.84
C VAL A 221 -14.77 27.21 25.14
N CYS A 222 -15.09 27.25 23.86
CA CYS A 222 -15.43 26.08 23.09
C CYS A 222 -14.25 25.56 22.25
N HIS A 223 -13.66 26.40 21.39
CA HIS A 223 -12.69 25.94 20.40
C HIS A 223 -11.43 26.81 20.26
N LEU A 224 -11.28 27.91 21.02
CA LEU A 224 -10.14 28.81 20.82
C LEU A 224 -8.77 28.14 21.05
N ASN A 225 -8.75 27.09 21.90
CA ASN A 225 -7.53 26.32 22.24
C ASN A 225 -7.60 24.85 21.80
N SER A 226 -8.68 24.41 21.17
CA SER A 226 -8.88 23.05 20.68
C SER A 226 -9.83 23.06 19.48
N GLU A 227 -9.41 23.70 18.40
CA GLU A 227 -10.19 23.74 17.17
C GLU A 227 -10.17 22.37 16.52
N GLN A 228 -11.12 21.51 16.90
CA GLN A 228 -11.33 20.24 16.19
C GLN A 228 -12.09 20.55 14.89
N LEU A 229 -11.59 19.99 13.80
CA LEU A 229 -12.29 19.98 12.53
C LEU A 229 -13.63 19.25 12.66
N PRO A 230 -14.68 19.65 11.93
CA PRO A 230 -15.95 18.92 11.90
C PRO A 230 -15.75 17.45 11.50
N LEU A 231 -16.62 16.57 11.97
CA LEU A 231 -16.49 15.12 11.73
C LEU A 231 -16.51 14.76 10.25
N ASP A 232 -17.26 15.48 9.42
CA ASP A 232 -17.29 15.28 7.96
C ASP A 232 -15.93 15.57 7.28
N VAL A 233 -15.13 16.47 7.85
CA VAL A 233 -13.74 16.73 7.41
C VAL A 233 -12.78 15.70 8.00
N ARG A 234 -12.95 15.35 9.29
CA ARG A 234 -12.12 14.35 9.97
C ARG A 234 -12.32 12.93 9.44
N ALA A 235 -13.46 12.64 8.84
CA ALA A 235 -13.72 11.38 8.14
C ALA A 235 -12.69 11.14 7.01
N ALA A 236 -12.40 12.16 6.20
CA ALA A 236 -11.35 12.06 5.19
C ALA A 236 -9.96 11.87 5.83
N TRP A 237 -9.72 12.47 6.99
CA TRP A 237 -8.47 12.26 7.73
C TRP A 237 -8.38 10.85 8.28
N LEU A 238 -9.46 10.30 8.87
CA LEU A 238 -9.51 8.91 9.34
C LEU A 238 -9.15 7.91 8.22
N TYR A 239 -9.74 8.10 7.03
CA TYR A 239 -9.42 7.29 5.86
C TYR A 239 -7.93 7.36 5.50
N GLN A 240 -7.35 8.56 5.48
CA GLN A 240 -5.93 8.75 5.15
C GLN A 240 -5.00 8.26 6.27
N LYS A 241 -5.37 8.36 7.56
CA LYS A 241 -4.64 7.75 8.67
C LYS A 241 -4.50 6.25 8.45
N ALA A 242 -5.61 5.56 8.20
CA ALA A 242 -5.59 4.13 7.93
C ALA A 242 -4.76 3.78 6.68
N GLY A 243 -4.81 4.61 5.64
CA GLY A 243 -3.99 4.47 4.44
C GLY A 243 -2.48 4.56 4.66
N MET A 244 -2.03 5.15 5.78
CA MET A 244 -0.61 5.17 6.15
C MET A 244 -0.10 3.81 6.68
N HIS A 245 -1.00 2.88 7.01
CA HIS A 245 -0.71 1.57 7.57
C HIS A 245 -1.00 0.42 6.60
N LEU A 246 -1.07 0.71 5.29
CA LEU A 246 -1.31 -0.31 4.27
C LEU A 246 -0.08 -1.20 4.08
N ASP A 247 -0.34 -2.49 3.89
CA ASP A 247 0.66 -3.46 3.50
C ASP A 247 1.19 -3.15 2.10
N GLN A 248 2.51 -3.05 1.96
CA GLN A 248 3.15 -2.70 0.69
C GLN A 248 3.08 -3.83 -0.33
N ASP A 249 3.17 -5.09 0.10
CA ASP A 249 3.14 -6.24 -0.80
C ASP A 249 1.76 -6.35 -1.46
N LEU A 250 0.69 -6.21 -0.68
CA LEU A 250 -0.67 -6.18 -1.21
C LEU A 250 -0.87 -4.99 -2.17
N LEU A 251 -0.37 -3.80 -1.83
CA LEU A 251 -0.46 -2.63 -2.71
C LEU A 251 0.25 -2.86 -4.05
N ILE A 252 1.43 -3.49 -4.03
CA ILE A 252 2.19 -3.83 -5.23
C ILE A 252 1.40 -4.82 -6.10
N GLU A 253 0.80 -5.85 -5.50
CA GLU A 253 0.00 -6.85 -6.19
C GLU A 253 -1.23 -6.22 -6.86
N LEU A 254 -2.01 -5.44 -6.11
CA LEU A 254 -3.18 -4.73 -6.61
C LEU A 254 -2.83 -3.72 -7.71
N ALA A 255 -1.73 -2.96 -7.56
CA ALA A 255 -1.28 -2.01 -8.58
C ALA A 255 -0.81 -2.72 -9.85
N THR A 256 -0.17 -3.89 -9.71
CA THR A 256 0.24 -4.72 -10.85
C THR A 256 -0.98 -5.19 -11.63
N GLU A 257 -2.02 -5.68 -10.95
CA GLU A 257 -3.27 -6.08 -11.59
C GLU A 257 -3.98 -4.89 -12.25
N ARG A 258 -4.07 -3.75 -11.56
CA ARG A 258 -4.72 -2.54 -12.07
C ARG A 258 -4.04 -1.98 -13.32
N SER A 259 -2.72 -2.09 -13.43
CA SER A 259 -1.94 -1.61 -14.57
C SER A 259 -1.92 -2.55 -15.77
N ARG A 260 -2.50 -3.76 -15.65
CA ARG A 260 -2.39 -4.83 -16.68
C ARG A 260 -2.88 -4.42 -18.06
N HIS A 261 -3.92 -3.60 -18.14
CA HIS A 261 -4.58 -3.23 -19.39
C HIS A 261 -4.58 -1.73 -19.67
N SER A 262 -4.25 -0.88 -18.72
CA SER A 262 -4.25 0.58 -18.93
C SER A 262 -3.34 1.31 -17.95
N GLY A 263 -2.72 2.38 -18.42
CA GLY A 263 -1.88 3.25 -17.62
C GLY A 263 -0.51 2.65 -17.26
N THR A 264 0.18 3.34 -16.38
CA THR A 264 1.46 2.89 -15.83
C THR A 264 1.26 2.32 -14.43
N TRP A 265 2.19 1.48 -13.97
CA TRP A 265 2.18 0.95 -12.61
C TRP A 265 2.14 2.05 -11.54
N MET A 266 2.86 3.15 -11.75
CA MET A 266 2.84 4.32 -10.84
C MET A 266 1.48 5.02 -10.81
N GLN A 267 0.74 5.04 -11.92
CA GLN A 267 -0.63 5.56 -11.93
C GLN A 267 -1.57 4.63 -11.18
N ALA A 268 -1.43 3.32 -11.39
CA ALA A 268 -2.22 2.31 -10.68
C ALA A 268 -1.98 2.37 -9.15
N LEU A 269 -0.73 2.50 -8.70
CA LEU A 269 -0.41 2.63 -7.28
C LEU A 269 -1.05 3.86 -6.61
N ASN A 270 -1.31 4.92 -7.37
CA ASN A 270 -1.99 6.13 -6.90
C ASN A 270 -3.50 6.14 -7.18
N ASP A 271 -4.05 5.05 -7.71
CA ASP A 271 -5.49 4.93 -7.97
C ASP A 271 -6.26 4.81 -6.64
N PRO A 272 -7.26 5.67 -6.37
CA PRO A 272 -8.07 5.58 -5.15
C PRO A 272 -8.73 4.21 -4.94
N LEU A 273 -9.06 3.49 -6.02
CA LEU A 273 -9.62 2.13 -5.94
C LEU A 273 -8.67 1.19 -5.19
N ILE A 274 -7.38 1.22 -5.51
CA ILE A 274 -6.37 0.32 -4.92
C ILE A 274 -6.28 0.52 -3.42
N ASN A 275 -6.21 1.77 -2.97
CA ASN A 275 -6.18 2.09 -1.54
C ASN A 275 -7.45 1.61 -0.82
N ASP A 276 -8.63 1.81 -1.41
CA ASP A 276 -9.90 1.40 -0.79
C ASP A 276 -10.02 -0.14 -0.73
N VAL A 277 -9.63 -0.83 -1.80
CA VAL A 277 -9.64 -2.29 -1.83
C VAL A 277 -8.65 -2.85 -0.79
N ALA A 278 -7.45 -2.32 -0.70
CA ALA A 278 -6.47 -2.74 0.31
C ALA A 278 -6.97 -2.49 1.74
N LEU A 279 -7.60 -1.33 1.98
CA LEU A 279 -8.15 -0.98 3.29
C LEU A 279 -9.28 -1.92 3.72
N PHE A 280 -10.24 -2.17 2.86
CA PHE A 280 -11.48 -2.85 3.27
C PHE A 280 -11.51 -4.32 2.86
N GLN A 281 -11.37 -4.66 1.58
CA GLN A 281 -11.32 -6.05 1.14
C GLN A 281 -10.03 -6.75 1.62
N GLY A 282 -8.90 -6.04 1.63
CA GLY A 282 -7.63 -6.53 2.20
C GLY A 282 -7.59 -6.54 3.73
N GLY A 283 -8.62 -6.00 4.42
CA GLY A 283 -8.73 -6.03 5.87
C GLY A 283 -7.85 -5.03 6.64
N ALA A 284 -7.05 -4.21 5.96
CA ALA A 284 -6.12 -3.29 6.62
C ALA A 284 -6.82 -2.23 7.48
N PHE A 285 -8.04 -1.81 7.13
CA PHE A 285 -8.81 -0.85 7.93
C PHE A 285 -9.26 -1.46 9.27
N ALA A 286 -9.71 -2.70 9.28
CA ALA A 286 -10.06 -3.41 10.51
C ALA A 286 -8.82 -3.62 11.40
N ALA A 287 -7.70 -4.02 10.80
CA ALA A 287 -6.41 -4.14 11.50
C ALA A 287 -5.96 -2.80 12.10
N PHE A 288 -6.08 -1.69 11.37
CA PHE A 288 -5.81 -0.35 11.88
C PHE A 288 -6.67 0.01 13.09
N LEU A 289 -7.97 -0.28 13.08
CA LEU A 289 -8.84 -0.02 14.23
C LEU A 289 -8.47 -0.86 15.45
N VAL A 290 -8.07 -2.11 15.25
CA VAL A 290 -7.60 -2.98 16.34
C VAL A 290 -6.31 -2.48 16.92
N THR A 291 -5.33 -2.14 16.07
CA THR A 291 -3.97 -1.79 16.50
C THR A 291 -3.85 -0.33 16.93
N ARG A 292 -4.57 0.61 16.32
CA ARG A 292 -4.43 2.08 16.54
C ARG A 292 -5.68 2.75 17.08
N GLY A 293 -6.81 2.05 17.12
CA GLY A 293 -8.11 2.62 17.52
C GLY A 293 -8.16 3.24 18.92
N ALA A 294 -7.31 2.78 19.86
CA ALA A 294 -7.19 3.34 21.20
C ALA A 294 -6.68 4.81 21.19
N LEU A 295 -5.98 5.23 20.16
CA LEU A 295 -5.48 6.60 19.99
C LEU A 295 -6.49 7.53 19.31
N LEU A 296 -7.46 6.98 18.60
CA LEU A 296 -8.45 7.78 17.89
C LEU A 296 -9.40 8.53 18.83
N PRO A 297 -9.86 9.73 18.46
CA PRO A 297 -11.02 10.35 19.11
C PRO A 297 -12.23 9.41 19.11
N ALA A 298 -13.02 9.40 20.17
CA ALA A 298 -14.12 8.45 20.36
C ALA A 298 -15.16 8.47 19.21
N ASP A 299 -15.43 9.65 18.65
CA ASP A 299 -16.34 9.82 17.51
C ASP A 299 -15.74 9.31 16.19
N GLU A 300 -14.42 9.46 15.97
CA GLU A 300 -13.74 8.88 14.81
C GLU A 300 -13.65 7.36 14.92
N ARG A 301 -13.39 6.83 16.11
CA ARG A 301 -13.37 5.38 16.32
C ARG A 301 -14.75 4.77 16.05
N LEU A 302 -15.81 5.36 16.59
CA LEU A 302 -17.19 4.90 16.33
C LEU A 302 -17.52 4.97 14.82
N LEU A 303 -17.10 6.03 14.15
CA LEU A 303 -17.27 6.16 12.71
C LEU A 303 -16.52 5.06 11.95
N GLY A 304 -15.29 4.76 12.35
CA GLY A 304 -14.50 3.67 11.77
C GLY A 304 -15.15 2.31 11.98
N GLU A 305 -15.66 2.02 13.17
CA GLU A 305 -16.42 0.80 13.48
C GLU A 305 -17.68 0.67 12.58
N GLN A 306 -18.37 1.77 12.27
CA GLN A 306 -19.46 1.76 11.31
C GLN A 306 -19.00 1.45 9.89
N TRP A 307 -17.83 1.96 9.47
CA TRP A 307 -17.29 1.74 8.13
C TRP A 307 -16.92 0.27 7.86
N THR A 308 -16.50 -0.48 8.89
CA THR A 308 -16.21 -1.91 8.73
C THR A 308 -17.43 -2.75 8.39
N LEU A 309 -18.63 -2.24 8.64
CA LEU A 309 -19.91 -2.90 8.34
C LEU A 309 -20.45 -2.54 6.93
N ILE A 310 -19.80 -1.62 6.22
CA ILE A 310 -20.28 -1.12 4.94
C ILE A 310 -19.46 -1.75 3.82
N GLU A 311 -20.15 -2.48 2.96
CA GLU A 311 -19.58 -3.10 1.80
C GLU A 311 -19.53 -2.16 0.59
N ARG A 312 -18.64 -2.45 -0.34
CA ARG A 312 -18.67 -1.88 -1.69
C ARG A 312 -19.91 -2.39 -2.43
N SER A 313 -20.58 -1.53 -3.19
CA SER A 313 -21.79 -1.90 -3.90
C SER A 313 -21.86 -1.25 -5.29
N VAL A 314 -22.86 -1.66 -6.08
CA VAL A 314 -23.20 -1.06 -7.37
C VAL A 314 -24.36 -0.12 -7.19
N PHE A 315 -24.19 1.14 -7.59
CA PHE A 315 -25.18 2.19 -7.44
C PHE A 315 -25.63 2.73 -8.79
N GLU A 316 -26.91 3.02 -8.89
CA GLU A 316 -27.50 3.80 -9.98
C GLU A 316 -27.57 5.29 -9.58
N ILE A 317 -27.06 6.16 -10.42
CA ILE A 317 -27.17 7.61 -10.21
C ILE A 317 -28.60 8.04 -10.51
N GLN A 318 -29.36 8.43 -9.48
CA GLN A 318 -30.74 8.89 -9.61
C GLN A 318 -30.81 10.40 -9.96
N ARG A 319 -29.94 11.21 -9.33
CA ARG A 319 -29.90 12.66 -9.52
C ARG A 319 -28.48 13.18 -9.39
N VAL A 320 -28.15 14.15 -10.21
CA VAL A 320 -26.86 14.86 -10.17
C VAL A 320 -27.10 16.32 -9.80
N ARG A 321 -26.33 16.80 -8.83
CA ARG A 321 -26.20 18.24 -8.48
C ARG A 321 -24.76 18.63 -8.75
N ALA A 322 -24.49 19.10 -9.96
CA ALA A 322 -23.14 19.36 -10.45
C ALA A 322 -22.31 20.23 -9.49
N GLY A 323 -21.14 19.76 -9.10
CA GLY A 323 -20.23 20.43 -8.16
C GLY A 323 -20.66 20.37 -6.69
N ILE A 324 -21.75 19.67 -6.35
CA ILE A 324 -22.29 19.54 -4.99
C ILE A 324 -22.32 18.08 -4.57
N GLY A 325 -22.99 17.19 -5.33
CA GLY A 325 -23.17 15.82 -4.96
C GLY A 325 -24.11 15.03 -5.87
N LEU A 326 -24.38 13.82 -5.46
CA LEU A 326 -25.17 12.81 -6.16
C LEU A 326 -26.25 12.25 -5.25
N THR A 327 -27.44 11.94 -5.81
CA THR A 327 -28.38 11.01 -5.18
C THR A 327 -28.24 9.68 -5.89
N VAL A 328 -27.96 8.63 -5.16
CA VAL A 328 -27.67 7.29 -5.72
C VAL A 328 -28.57 6.25 -5.07
N ARG A 329 -28.93 5.21 -5.83
CA ARG A 329 -29.66 4.04 -5.33
C ARG A 329 -28.76 2.83 -5.38
N ASP A 330 -28.60 2.15 -4.25
CA ASP A 330 -27.91 0.87 -4.18
C ASP A 330 -28.75 -0.20 -4.90
N LEU A 331 -28.15 -0.93 -5.83
CA LEU A 331 -28.84 -1.98 -6.59
C LEU A 331 -28.91 -3.31 -5.85
N ARG A 332 -28.11 -3.50 -4.78
CA ARG A 332 -28.13 -4.71 -3.96
C ARG A 332 -29.17 -4.61 -2.84
N THR A 333 -29.25 -3.45 -2.16
CA THR A 333 -30.17 -3.25 -1.01
C THR A 333 -31.44 -2.49 -1.37
N GLY A 334 -31.42 -1.68 -2.43
CA GLY A 334 -32.51 -0.78 -2.82
C GLY A 334 -32.48 0.57 -2.11
N ASP A 335 -31.58 0.79 -1.16
CA ASP A 335 -31.45 2.03 -0.39
C ASP A 335 -31.01 3.20 -1.25
N THR A 336 -31.43 4.40 -0.85
CA THR A 336 -31.08 5.65 -1.54
C THR A 336 -30.24 6.53 -0.62
N HIS A 337 -29.14 7.07 -1.15
CA HIS A 337 -28.22 7.94 -0.41
C HIS A 337 -27.99 9.27 -1.13
N ASP A 338 -27.98 10.36 -0.36
CA ASP A 338 -27.47 11.66 -0.81
C ASP A 338 -25.98 11.75 -0.48
N VAL A 339 -25.14 11.74 -1.50
CA VAL A 339 -23.69 11.67 -1.38
C VAL A 339 -23.06 13.01 -1.72
N ARG A 340 -22.17 13.48 -0.85
CA ARG A 340 -21.36 14.68 -1.10
C ARG A 340 -20.15 14.32 -1.97
N GLU A 341 -20.30 14.50 -3.29
CA GLU A 341 -19.26 14.21 -4.27
C GLU A 341 -19.19 15.32 -5.31
N ARG A 342 -18.11 16.12 -5.29
CA ARG A 342 -18.00 17.33 -6.10
C ARG A 342 -17.40 17.09 -7.48
N ALA A 343 -16.38 16.24 -7.56
CA ALA A 343 -15.63 16.03 -8.79
C ALA A 343 -16.42 15.17 -9.77
N ALA A 344 -16.83 13.97 -9.37
CA ALA A 344 -17.58 13.06 -10.21
C ALA A 344 -18.96 13.59 -10.58
N SER A 345 -19.61 14.41 -9.72
CA SER A 345 -20.90 15.03 -10.03
C SER A 345 -20.88 15.98 -11.24
N ARG A 346 -19.71 16.38 -11.73
CA ARG A 346 -19.56 17.18 -12.95
C ARG A 346 -19.48 16.36 -14.23
N GLN A 347 -19.23 15.07 -14.10
CA GLN A 347 -18.97 14.15 -15.22
C GLN A 347 -20.06 13.08 -15.36
N LEU A 348 -20.68 12.68 -14.26
CA LEU A 348 -21.71 11.67 -14.24
C LEU A 348 -23.08 12.21 -14.63
N THR A 349 -23.93 11.33 -15.16
CA THR A 349 -25.32 11.61 -15.52
C THR A 349 -26.27 10.68 -14.79
N ALA A 350 -27.53 11.09 -14.66
CA ALA A 350 -28.57 10.21 -14.14
C ALA A 350 -28.71 8.96 -15.03
N GLY A 351 -28.91 7.80 -14.41
CA GLY A 351 -28.95 6.49 -15.07
C GLY A 351 -27.58 5.84 -15.22
N SER A 352 -26.44 6.54 -14.97
CA SER A 352 -25.12 5.91 -14.94
C SER A 352 -25.01 4.95 -13.77
N LEU A 353 -24.29 3.83 -13.98
CA LEU A 353 -23.96 2.87 -12.94
C LEU A 353 -22.52 3.08 -12.47
N VAL A 354 -22.31 2.99 -11.17
CA VAL A 354 -20.99 3.11 -10.54
C VAL A 354 -20.81 2.06 -9.44
N CYS A 355 -19.60 1.53 -9.34
CA CYS A 355 -19.18 0.72 -8.20
C CYS A 355 -18.41 1.61 -7.21
N ALA A 356 -18.83 1.65 -5.96
CA ALA A 356 -18.22 2.47 -4.92
C ALA A 356 -18.47 1.91 -3.52
N ARG A 357 -17.73 2.44 -2.54
CA ARG A 357 -18.06 2.35 -1.12
C ARG A 357 -18.57 3.70 -0.66
N ILE A 358 -19.80 3.76 -0.16
CA ILE A 358 -20.44 4.97 0.33
C ILE A 358 -20.54 4.88 1.84
N VAL A 359 -19.86 5.76 2.54
CA VAL A 359 -19.74 5.72 4.00
C VAL A 359 -20.27 6.98 4.67
N PRO A 360 -20.82 6.87 5.90
CA PRO A 360 -21.19 8.04 6.68
C PRO A 360 -19.97 8.88 7.04
N ALA A 361 -20.13 10.18 7.03
CA ALA A 361 -19.12 11.16 7.43
C ALA A 361 -19.83 12.33 8.15
N GLY A 362 -20.03 12.19 9.45
CA GLY A 362 -20.92 13.08 10.21
C GLY A 362 -22.35 13.01 9.68
N ASP A 363 -22.92 14.16 9.33
CA ASP A 363 -24.30 14.27 8.81
C ASP A 363 -24.40 14.04 7.29
N THR A 364 -23.31 13.59 6.64
CA THR A 364 -23.24 13.39 5.19
C THR A 364 -22.75 12.00 4.84
N MET A 365 -23.11 11.52 3.63
CA MET A 365 -22.49 10.35 3.03
C MET A 365 -21.37 10.80 2.09
N GLN A 366 -20.22 10.11 2.09
CA GLN A 366 -19.05 10.44 1.26
C GLN A 366 -18.44 9.18 0.64
N ILE A 367 -17.58 9.39 -0.37
CA ILE A 367 -16.81 8.38 -1.06
C ILE A 367 -15.34 8.77 -0.98
N PHE A 368 -14.49 7.88 -0.51
CA PHE A 368 -13.04 8.13 -0.40
C PHE A 368 -12.23 7.29 -1.40
N GLY A 369 -12.67 6.08 -1.70
CA GLY A 369 -11.98 5.11 -2.57
C GLY A 369 -12.28 5.24 -4.06
N GLY A 370 -12.78 6.40 -4.50
CA GLY A 370 -13.12 6.60 -5.91
C GLY A 370 -14.44 5.96 -6.34
N LEU A 371 -14.82 6.28 -7.56
CA LEU A 371 -16.02 5.80 -8.26
C LEU A 371 -15.58 5.07 -9.53
N GLU A 372 -15.91 3.80 -9.66
CA GLU A 372 -15.66 3.03 -10.88
C GLU A 372 -16.94 2.99 -11.74
N PRO A 373 -16.99 3.64 -12.92
CA PRO A 373 -18.12 3.51 -13.84
C PRO A 373 -18.30 2.06 -14.27
N ILE A 374 -19.52 1.58 -14.34
CA ILE A 374 -19.86 0.18 -14.69
C ILE A 374 -20.78 0.15 -15.90
N GLY A 375 -20.50 -0.76 -16.83
CA GLY A 375 -21.38 -1.03 -17.97
C GLY A 375 -22.61 -1.85 -17.55
N LEU A 376 -23.73 -1.66 -18.26
CA LEU A 376 -24.96 -2.41 -18.00
C LEU A 376 -24.76 -3.94 -18.09
N ARG A 377 -23.83 -4.39 -18.95
CA ARG A 377 -23.55 -5.84 -19.14
C ARG A 377 -22.73 -6.43 -18.00
N GLU A 378 -21.93 -5.60 -17.33
CA GLU A 378 -21.04 -6.01 -16.23
C GLU A 378 -21.77 -6.01 -14.88
N ARG A 379 -22.91 -5.32 -14.79
CA ARG A 379 -23.65 -5.08 -13.54
C ARG A 379 -23.95 -6.35 -12.76
N ASP A 380 -24.60 -7.31 -13.40
CA ASP A 380 -25.10 -8.50 -12.71
C ASP A 380 -23.97 -9.46 -12.31
N GLU A 381 -22.90 -9.50 -13.10
CA GLU A 381 -21.68 -10.25 -12.77
C GLU A 381 -20.93 -9.62 -11.61
N LEU A 382 -20.81 -8.28 -11.60
CA LEU A 382 -20.17 -7.56 -10.49
C LEU A 382 -20.97 -7.71 -9.19
N ILE A 383 -22.30 -7.63 -9.24
CA ILE A 383 -23.13 -7.85 -8.04
C ILE A 383 -22.90 -9.26 -7.50
N LYS A 384 -22.91 -10.28 -8.34
CA LYS A 384 -22.62 -11.67 -7.93
C LYS A 384 -21.22 -11.80 -7.32
N LEU A 385 -20.22 -11.14 -7.93
CA LEU A 385 -18.87 -11.14 -7.40
C LEU A 385 -18.83 -10.52 -5.99
N LEU A 386 -19.44 -9.36 -5.80
CA LEU A 386 -19.49 -8.67 -4.51
C LEU A 386 -20.29 -9.44 -3.45
N ASP A 387 -21.34 -10.19 -3.84
CA ASP A 387 -22.13 -11.02 -2.94
C ASP A 387 -21.35 -12.26 -2.41
N ASN A 388 -20.26 -12.64 -3.07
CA ASN A 388 -19.40 -13.75 -2.69
C ASN A 388 -18.14 -13.34 -1.94
N ASP A 389 -18.05 -12.10 -1.48
CA ASP A 389 -16.88 -11.54 -0.75
C ASP A 389 -15.55 -11.81 -1.50
N PRO A 390 -15.33 -11.17 -2.65
CA PRO A 390 -14.23 -11.48 -3.53
C PRO A 390 -12.87 -11.17 -2.89
N ASP A 391 -11.87 -11.96 -3.27
CA ASP A 391 -10.48 -11.62 -3.01
C ASP A 391 -10.15 -10.23 -3.57
N PRO A 392 -9.31 -9.41 -2.88
CA PRO A 392 -8.93 -8.08 -3.32
C PRO A 392 -8.41 -8.01 -4.76
N VAL A 393 -7.57 -8.97 -5.16
CA VAL A 393 -6.98 -9.04 -6.51
C VAL A 393 -8.05 -9.41 -7.55
N GLU A 394 -8.95 -10.34 -7.23
CA GLU A 394 -10.07 -10.72 -8.08
C GLU A 394 -11.00 -9.53 -8.37
N LEU A 395 -11.32 -8.74 -7.35
CA LEU A 395 -12.14 -7.54 -7.53
C LEU A 395 -11.46 -6.50 -8.43
N VAL A 396 -10.16 -6.25 -8.22
CA VAL A 396 -9.39 -5.32 -9.07
C VAL A 396 -9.28 -5.86 -10.49
N ALA A 397 -9.04 -7.16 -10.67
CA ALA A 397 -9.00 -7.81 -11.98
C ALA A 397 -10.31 -7.60 -12.74
N PHE A 398 -11.46 -7.84 -12.09
CA PHE A 398 -12.77 -7.62 -12.69
C PHE A 398 -12.96 -6.17 -13.13
N LEU A 399 -12.71 -5.22 -12.22
CA LEU A 399 -12.85 -3.78 -12.51
C LEU A 399 -11.83 -3.26 -13.54
N THR A 400 -10.74 -3.95 -13.77
CA THR A 400 -9.71 -3.61 -14.75
C THR A 400 -9.96 -4.25 -16.13
N ALA A 401 -10.66 -5.39 -16.18
CA ALA A 401 -10.92 -6.15 -17.41
C ALA A 401 -11.60 -5.33 -18.51
N ARG A 402 -12.38 -4.30 -18.16
CA ARG A 402 -13.00 -3.37 -19.11
C ARG A 402 -12.00 -2.58 -19.97
N PHE A 403 -10.77 -2.44 -19.51
CA PHE A 403 -9.69 -1.79 -20.25
C PHE A 403 -8.90 -2.77 -21.11
N ALA A 404 -9.21 -4.08 -21.01
CA ALA A 404 -8.58 -5.07 -21.86
C ALA A 404 -8.93 -4.81 -23.32
N PRO A 405 -7.98 -5.02 -24.25
CA PRO A 405 -8.30 -4.95 -25.67
C PRO A 405 -9.41 -5.95 -26.00
N PRO A 406 -10.32 -5.61 -26.89
CA PRO A 406 -11.40 -6.50 -27.28
C PRO A 406 -10.83 -7.83 -27.76
N LYS A 407 -11.39 -8.93 -27.28
CA LYS A 407 -11.05 -10.27 -27.80
C LYS A 407 -11.53 -10.34 -29.24
N LEU A 408 -10.59 -10.27 -30.16
CA LEU A 408 -10.89 -10.51 -31.56
C LEU A 408 -11.06 -12.01 -31.77
N VAL A 409 -12.19 -12.38 -32.37
CA VAL A 409 -12.49 -13.78 -32.70
C VAL A 409 -12.87 -13.84 -34.19
N ASN A 410 -12.60 -14.97 -34.82
CA ASN A 410 -13.09 -15.23 -36.17
C ASN A 410 -14.60 -15.53 -36.15
N THR A 411 -15.18 -15.77 -37.32
CA THR A 411 -16.61 -16.11 -37.46
C THR A 411 -17.01 -17.42 -36.76
N GLU A 412 -16.05 -18.26 -36.43
CA GLU A 412 -16.24 -19.55 -35.76
C GLU A 412 -16.06 -19.46 -34.23
N GLY A 413 -15.62 -18.27 -33.74
CA GLY A 413 -15.43 -18.00 -32.32
C GLY A 413 -14.00 -18.25 -31.82
N ASP A 414 -13.06 -18.60 -32.69
CA ASP A 414 -11.66 -18.82 -32.32
C ASP A 414 -10.91 -17.49 -32.11
N PRO A 415 -9.98 -17.41 -31.13
CA PRO A 415 -9.21 -16.22 -30.88
C PRO A 415 -8.33 -15.82 -32.10
N LEU A 416 -8.44 -14.57 -32.53
CA LEU A 416 -7.56 -13.97 -33.53
C LEU A 416 -6.34 -13.34 -32.87
N ALA A 417 -5.16 -13.78 -33.27
CA ALA A 417 -3.90 -13.14 -32.90
C ALA A 417 -3.47 -12.18 -34.05
N MET A 418 -3.43 -10.88 -33.73
CA MET A 418 -2.87 -9.88 -34.65
C MET A 418 -1.36 -9.83 -34.43
N CYS A 419 -0.59 -10.29 -35.41
CA CYS A 419 0.87 -10.25 -35.35
C CYS A 419 1.38 -9.24 -36.38
N SER A 420 2.34 -8.39 -36.01
CA SER A 420 3.13 -7.60 -36.95
C SER A 420 4.57 -8.08 -36.92
N ALA A 421 5.16 -8.36 -38.07
CA ALA A 421 6.56 -8.71 -38.21
C ALA A 421 7.26 -7.68 -39.09
N THR A 422 8.46 -7.27 -38.70
CA THR A 422 9.35 -6.47 -39.52
C THR A 422 10.35 -7.43 -40.16
N LEU A 423 10.36 -7.48 -41.48
CA LEU A 423 11.28 -8.34 -42.22
C LEU A 423 12.33 -7.47 -42.92
N SER A 424 13.61 -7.83 -42.75
CA SER A 424 14.66 -7.24 -43.56
C SER A 424 14.62 -7.89 -44.96
N VAL A 425 14.54 -7.06 -45.99
CA VAL A 425 14.45 -7.50 -47.36
C VAL A 425 15.83 -7.40 -47.98
N THR A 426 16.37 -8.55 -48.44
CA THR A 426 17.64 -8.64 -49.21
C THR A 426 17.41 -8.66 -50.70
N ASP A 427 16.18 -8.83 -51.13
CA ASP A 427 15.77 -8.98 -52.53
C ASP A 427 15.02 -7.74 -53.04
N THR A 428 14.71 -7.72 -54.32
CA THR A 428 13.93 -6.63 -54.90
C THR A 428 12.54 -6.54 -54.24
N LEU A 429 11.94 -5.34 -54.24
CA LEU A 429 10.62 -5.10 -53.65
C LEU A 429 9.56 -6.09 -54.16
N SER A 430 9.62 -6.45 -55.47
CA SER A 430 8.69 -7.40 -56.11
C SER A 430 8.82 -8.81 -55.51
N GLU A 431 10.03 -9.31 -55.33
CA GLU A 431 10.30 -10.62 -54.75
C GLU A 431 9.90 -10.68 -53.27
N ALA A 432 10.10 -9.59 -52.55
CA ALA A 432 9.66 -9.46 -51.18
C ALA A 432 8.14 -9.48 -51.01
N LEU A 433 7.43 -8.79 -51.91
CA LEU A 433 5.97 -8.79 -51.97
C LEU A 433 5.42 -10.18 -52.33
N ASP A 434 5.97 -10.82 -53.36
CA ASP A 434 5.58 -12.17 -53.78
C ASP A 434 5.82 -13.19 -52.63
N GLY A 435 6.96 -13.12 -51.97
CA GLY A 435 7.24 -13.93 -50.79
C GLY A 435 6.36 -13.62 -49.58
N ALA A 436 5.84 -12.41 -49.44
CA ALA A 436 4.86 -12.09 -48.40
C ALA A 436 3.47 -12.68 -48.70
N TYR A 437 3.05 -12.64 -49.98
CA TYR A 437 1.81 -13.26 -50.44
C TYR A 437 1.85 -14.79 -50.31
N GLU A 438 2.95 -15.42 -50.66
CA GLU A 438 3.13 -16.87 -50.49
C GLU A 438 3.14 -17.34 -49.05
N ARG A 439 3.59 -16.50 -48.10
CA ARG A 439 3.60 -16.80 -46.66
C ARG A 439 2.23 -16.60 -46.02
N ALA A 440 1.35 -15.85 -46.60
CA ALA A 440 -0.02 -15.69 -46.16
C ALA A 440 -0.85 -16.85 -46.76
N GLU A 441 -0.89 -18.00 -46.09
CA GLU A 441 -1.54 -19.23 -46.57
C GLU A 441 -3.04 -19.05 -46.86
N ASP A 442 -3.70 -18.01 -46.33
CA ASP A 442 -5.14 -17.77 -46.44
C ASP A 442 -5.53 -16.38 -46.92
N GLY A 443 -4.67 -15.68 -47.66
CA GLY A 443 -5.04 -14.39 -48.25
C GLY A 443 -3.94 -13.35 -48.29
N ALA A 444 -4.16 -12.31 -49.04
CA ALA A 444 -3.24 -11.18 -49.13
C ALA A 444 -3.06 -10.51 -47.76
N PRO A 445 -1.84 -10.04 -47.43
CA PRO A 445 -1.64 -9.26 -46.22
C PRO A 445 -2.57 -8.03 -46.22
N GLU A 446 -3.19 -7.71 -45.09
CA GLU A 446 -4.13 -6.59 -44.96
C GLU A 446 -3.50 -5.26 -45.37
N TRP A 447 -2.19 -5.11 -45.15
CA TRP A 447 -1.41 -3.96 -45.61
C TRP A 447 0.08 -4.28 -45.67
N LEU A 448 0.79 -3.59 -46.51
CA LEU A 448 2.24 -3.56 -46.60
C LEU A 448 2.69 -2.10 -46.49
N ASP A 449 3.66 -1.85 -45.61
CA ASP A 449 4.27 -0.54 -45.47
C ASP A 449 5.78 -0.66 -45.71
N LEU A 450 6.34 0.25 -46.48
CA LEU A 450 7.77 0.33 -46.79
C LEU A 450 8.38 1.41 -45.92
N ASP A 451 9.28 1.00 -45.01
CA ASP A 451 10.09 1.93 -44.25
C ASP A 451 11.31 2.30 -45.11
N GLY A 452 11.75 3.57 -45.10
CA GLY A 452 12.80 4.11 -45.94
C GLY A 452 14.19 3.46 -45.90
N ASP A 453 14.34 2.40 -45.07
CA ASP A 453 15.57 1.63 -44.81
C ASP A 453 15.48 0.16 -45.32
N ASP A 454 14.79 -0.11 -46.42
CA ASP A 454 14.64 -1.46 -46.97
C ASP A 454 13.95 -2.50 -46.06
N HIS A 455 13.01 -2.04 -45.24
CA HIS A 455 12.22 -2.91 -44.37
C HIS A 455 10.76 -2.94 -44.81
N VAL A 456 10.18 -4.13 -44.93
CA VAL A 456 8.75 -4.34 -45.26
C VAL A 456 8.01 -4.70 -43.98
N ARG A 457 6.97 -3.94 -43.61
CA ARG A 457 6.02 -4.30 -42.58
C ARG A 457 4.77 -4.88 -43.19
N ALA A 458 4.46 -6.10 -42.81
CA ALA A 458 3.24 -6.77 -43.25
C ALA A 458 2.37 -7.15 -42.08
N ARG A 459 1.08 -6.88 -42.15
CA ARG A 459 0.12 -7.42 -41.20
C ARG A 459 -0.49 -8.68 -41.78
N ILE A 460 -0.26 -9.82 -41.16
CA ILE A 460 -0.76 -11.12 -41.58
C ILE A 460 -1.86 -11.55 -40.62
N ARG A 461 -3.03 -11.88 -41.14
CA ARG A 461 -4.11 -12.47 -40.35
C ARG A 461 -3.88 -13.97 -40.23
N LEU A 462 -3.84 -14.47 -38.99
CA LEU A 462 -3.70 -15.89 -38.71
C LEU A 462 -5.01 -16.40 -38.10
N ASP A 463 -5.64 -17.36 -38.76
CA ASP A 463 -6.84 -18.01 -38.24
C ASP A 463 -6.44 -19.23 -37.37
N GLY A 464 -6.70 -19.10 -36.02
CA GLY A 464 -6.65 -20.19 -35.07
C GLY A 464 -5.30 -20.53 -34.41
N PRO A 465 -5.32 -21.25 -33.29
CA PRO A 465 -4.11 -21.56 -32.50
C PRO A 465 -3.15 -22.56 -33.16
N ALA A 466 -3.59 -23.30 -34.20
CA ALA A 466 -2.74 -24.25 -34.93
C ALA A 466 -1.77 -23.53 -35.88
N ALA A 467 -2.23 -22.50 -36.56
CA ALA A 467 -1.43 -21.68 -37.51
C ALA A 467 -0.28 -20.97 -36.77
N TYR A 468 -0.54 -20.47 -35.54
CA TYR A 468 0.46 -19.79 -34.71
C TYR A 468 1.64 -20.70 -34.29
N ARG A 469 1.39 -21.98 -33.98
CA ARG A 469 2.44 -22.92 -33.59
C ARG A 469 3.37 -23.32 -34.73
N ASP A 470 2.86 -23.36 -35.96
CA ASP A 470 3.65 -23.77 -37.13
C ASP A 470 4.57 -22.64 -37.60
N GLN A 471 4.12 -21.39 -37.47
CA GLN A 471 4.94 -20.23 -37.85
C GLN A 471 6.03 -19.91 -36.82
N GLN A 472 5.82 -20.11 -35.54
CA GLN A 472 6.93 -20.03 -34.54
C GLN A 472 8.03 -21.07 -34.82
N ARG A 473 7.68 -22.27 -35.32
CA ARG A 473 8.68 -23.29 -35.70
C ARG A 473 9.46 -22.92 -36.99
N LYS A 474 8.85 -22.19 -37.91
CA LYS A 474 9.51 -21.73 -39.14
C LYS A 474 10.45 -20.53 -38.87
N SER A 475 10.10 -19.64 -37.95
CA SER A 475 10.90 -18.46 -37.60
C SER A 475 12.13 -18.75 -36.75
N THR A 476 12.21 -19.93 -36.09
CA THR A 476 13.34 -20.34 -35.24
C THR A 476 14.37 -21.21 -35.94
N ARG A 477 14.27 -21.46 -37.25
CA ARG A 477 15.34 -22.13 -38.01
C ARG A 477 16.37 -21.08 -38.45
N PRO A 478 17.62 -21.12 -37.97
CA PRO A 478 18.68 -20.29 -38.51
C PRO A 478 18.92 -20.72 -39.96
N HIS A 479 18.92 -19.78 -40.85
CA HIS A 479 19.44 -20.01 -42.19
C HIS A 479 20.94 -20.29 -42.05
N SER A 480 21.32 -21.50 -42.36
CA SER A 480 22.70 -21.95 -42.59
C SER A 480 23.17 -21.48 -43.97
#